data_cefc12c0a09878c6d50e1df7f6d60c3c
#
_entry.id   cefc12c0a09878c6d50e1df7f6d60c3c
#
_cell.length_a   1.000
_cell.length_b   1.000
_cell.length_c   1.000
_cell.angle_alpha   90.00
_cell.angle_beta   90.00
_cell.angle_gamma   90.00
#
_symmetry.space_group_name_H-M   'P 1'
#
loop_
_entity.id
_entity.type
_entity.pdbx_description
1 polymer ?
#
loop_
_entity_poly.entity_id
_entity_poly.type
_entity_poly.pdbx_seq_one_letter_code
_entity_poly.pdbx_strand_id
1 'polypeptide(L)'
;MVAVFTLAIVAIGLIGTLAFKSEPEVIQGYVEVSEYRVSSKVPGRVLELRVKEGDYVKVGDTLAILDAPDVKAKLAQAQSAESAATAMDQMANNGARREQINGAFALLQQAKAGLEIAQKSYNRVQRLYDEGVMSAQKRDEAFANYKALEAQVKAAKSQYDMAVNGARREEKLAAAAQVNRAKGAVQEVSSYINETMQIAQKEGEVSDVFPKVGELIGTGSPIMNISILDDMWGTFNVREDQLNGMQVGSTITAFVPAFNKEIKMKVYYIKDQGSYATWKATKANGQYD
;
A
#
# COMPACT_ATOMS: atom_id res chain seq x y z
N MET A 1 -9.35 94.63 17.00
CA MET A 1 -8.62 94.04 15.88
C MET A 1 -7.83 92.81 16.34
N VAL A 2 -6.93 92.93 17.37
CA VAL A 2 -6.11 91.81 17.84
C VAL A 2 -6.92 90.61 18.34
N ALA A 3 -8.00 90.80 19.10
CA ALA A 3 -8.87 89.71 19.64
C ALA A 3 -9.58 88.91 18.54
N VAL A 4 -9.94 89.54 17.41
CA VAL A 4 -10.61 88.85 16.29
C VAL A 4 -9.59 87.98 15.54
N PHE A 5 -8.34 88.40 15.44
CA PHE A 5 -7.26 87.66 14.79
C PHE A 5 -6.87 86.44 15.59
N THR A 6 -6.79 86.52 16.91
CA THR A 6 -6.50 85.39 17.78
C THR A 6 -7.63 84.40 17.77
N LEU A 7 -8.92 84.82 17.72
CA LEU A 7 -10.05 83.89 17.64
C LEU A 7 -10.06 83.12 16.29
N ALA A 8 -9.70 83.83 15.20
CA ALA A 8 -9.59 83.18 13.89
C ALA A 8 -8.47 82.11 13.82
N ILE A 9 -7.32 82.44 14.43
CA ILE A 9 -6.20 81.40 14.49
C ILE A 9 -6.56 80.21 15.32
N VAL A 10 -7.27 80.37 16.47
CA VAL A 10 -7.72 79.28 17.31
C VAL A 10 -8.84 78.48 16.56
N ALA A 11 -9.70 79.09 15.82
CA ALA A 11 -10.71 78.44 15.04
C ALA A 11 -10.12 77.63 13.88
N ILE A 12 -9.13 78.20 13.17
CA ILE A 12 -8.37 77.46 12.13
C ILE A 12 -7.58 76.30 12.70
N GLY A 13 -6.96 76.43 13.88
CA GLY A 13 -6.30 75.32 14.59
C GLY A 13 -7.26 74.23 15.00
N LEU A 14 -8.45 74.54 15.49
CA LEU A 14 -9.48 73.59 15.86
C LEU A 14 -10.06 72.88 14.64
N ILE A 15 -10.30 73.59 13.53
CA ILE A 15 -10.74 72.98 12.27
C ILE A 15 -9.64 72.08 11.68
N GLY A 16 -8.36 72.48 11.80
CA GLY A 16 -7.24 71.68 11.38
C GLY A 16 -7.15 70.32 12.15
N THR A 17 -7.31 70.34 13.46
CA THR A 17 -7.29 69.09 14.26
C THR A 17 -8.52 68.18 14.03
N LEU A 18 -9.65 68.79 13.65
CA LEU A 18 -10.84 67.99 13.30
C LEU A 18 -10.83 67.47 11.86
N ALA A 19 -10.15 68.19 10.93
CA ALA A 19 -10.04 67.82 9.52
C ALA A 19 -8.94 66.74 9.28
N PHE A 20 -7.92 66.73 10.14
CA PHE A 20 -6.86 65.71 10.08
C PHE A 20 -7.08 64.55 11.07
N LYS A 21 -8.32 64.07 11.20
CA LYS A 21 -8.52 62.73 11.77
C LYS A 21 -7.94 61.73 10.78
N SER A 22 -6.75 61.22 11.09
CA SER A 22 -6.20 60.07 10.32
C SER A 22 -7.22 58.94 10.34
N GLU A 23 -7.64 58.52 9.17
CA GLU A 23 -8.47 57.30 9.08
C GLU A 23 -7.74 56.15 9.70
N PRO A 24 -8.42 55.27 10.46
CA PRO A 24 -7.78 54.12 11.02
C PRO A 24 -7.15 53.29 9.90
N GLU A 25 -5.86 52.98 10.05
CA GLU A 25 -5.12 52.16 9.10
C GLU A 25 -5.69 50.73 9.11
N VAL A 26 -6.29 50.34 7.97
CA VAL A 26 -6.94 49.03 7.83
C VAL A 26 -5.92 48.06 7.24
N ILE A 27 -5.53 47.06 8.02
CA ILE A 27 -4.67 45.96 7.57
C ILE A 27 -5.53 44.95 6.83
N GLN A 28 -5.20 44.73 5.56
CA GLN A 28 -5.89 43.72 4.75
C GLN A 28 -5.26 42.35 4.93
N GLY A 29 -6.11 41.32 5.01
CA GLY A 29 -5.70 39.90 5.06
C GLY A 29 -6.56 39.11 4.09
N TYR A 30 -6.19 37.86 3.93
CA TYR A 30 -6.94 36.90 3.14
C TYR A 30 -7.13 35.61 3.94
N VAL A 31 -8.20 34.89 3.65
CA VAL A 31 -8.49 33.60 4.29
C VAL A 31 -7.88 32.52 3.43
N GLU A 32 -7.14 31.64 4.07
CA GLU A 32 -6.59 30.42 3.49
C GLU A 32 -7.23 29.20 4.16
N VAL A 33 -7.15 28.07 3.49
CA VAL A 33 -7.69 26.80 3.96
C VAL A 33 -6.64 25.70 3.73
N SER A 34 -6.59 24.73 4.62
CA SER A 34 -5.79 23.54 4.38
C SER A 34 -6.34 22.75 3.21
N GLU A 35 -5.46 22.43 2.27
CA GLU A 35 -5.81 21.60 1.12
C GLU A 35 -5.01 20.31 1.15
N TYR A 36 -5.64 19.21 0.79
CA TYR A 36 -4.92 17.99 0.47
C TYR A 36 -5.14 17.60 -0.98
N ARG A 37 -4.08 17.11 -1.58
CA ARG A 37 -4.06 16.72 -2.98
C ARG A 37 -4.30 15.23 -3.11
N VAL A 38 -5.32 14.87 -3.87
CA VAL A 38 -5.56 13.50 -4.31
C VAL A 38 -4.74 13.26 -5.56
N SER A 39 -3.83 12.28 -5.52
CA SER A 39 -2.94 11.94 -6.64
C SER A 39 -3.03 10.47 -6.96
N SER A 40 -2.90 10.11 -8.24
CA SER A 40 -2.95 8.73 -8.69
C SER A 40 -1.68 7.97 -8.31
N LYS A 41 -1.83 6.78 -7.71
CA LYS A 41 -0.73 5.85 -7.44
C LYS A 41 -0.43 4.95 -8.64
N VAL A 42 -1.39 4.76 -9.53
CA VAL A 42 -1.27 3.91 -10.72
C VAL A 42 -1.53 4.71 -12.00
N PRO A 43 -0.80 4.44 -13.09
CA PRO A 43 -1.11 5.07 -14.37
C PRO A 43 -2.42 4.48 -14.91
N GLY A 44 -3.24 5.34 -15.52
CA GLY A 44 -4.50 4.91 -16.09
C GLY A 44 -5.22 6.04 -16.85
N ARG A 45 -6.26 5.68 -17.57
CA ARG A 45 -7.13 6.65 -18.23
C ARG A 45 -8.31 6.98 -17.31
N VAL A 46 -8.60 8.26 -17.14
CA VAL A 46 -9.77 8.71 -16.38
C VAL A 46 -11.04 8.22 -17.07
N LEU A 47 -11.73 7.28 -16.45
CA LEU A 47 -12.98 6.72 -16.96
C LEU A 47 -14.17 7.59 -16.55
N GLU A 48 -14.19 8.00 -15.28
CA GLU A 48 -15.29 8.73 -14.68
C GLU A 48 -14.77 9.68 -13.59
N LEU A 49 -15.30 10.89 -13.56
CA LEU A 49 -15.17 11.82 -12.43
C LEU A 49 -16.55 11.92 -11.79
N ARG A 50 -16.66 11.54 -10.51
CA ARG A 50 -17.94 11.48 -9.79
C ARG A 50 -18.28 12.74 -9.03
N VAL A 51 -17.32 13.65 -8.94
CA VAL A 51 -17.44 14.92 -8.24
C VAL A 51 -16.97 16.05 -9.14
N LYS A 52 -17.41 17.25 -8.85
CA LYS A 52 -17.05 18.50 -9.54
C LYS A 52 -16.51 19.50 -8.53
N GLU A 53 -15.86 20.54 -9.02
CA GLU A 53 -15.46 21.69 -8.21
C GLU A 53 -16.67 22.29 -7.50
N GLY A 54 -16.53 22.54 -6.19
CA GLY A 54 -17.60 23.01 -5.31
C GLY A 54 -18.42 21.90 -4.64
N ASP A 55 -18.23 20.62 -5.00
CA ASP A 55 -18.94 19.53 -4.32
C ASP A 55 -18.30 19.24 -2.96
N TYR A 56 -19.15 19.01 -1.94
CA TYR A 56 -18.69 18.57 -0.63
C TYR A 56 -18.62 17.04 -0.58
N VAL A 57 -17.47 16.50 -0.17
CA VAL A 57 -17.19 15.08 -0.11
C VAL A 57 -16.90 14.62 1.32
N LYS A 58 -17.28 13.38 1.62
CA LYS A 58 -17.02 12.72 2.91
C LYS A 58 -15.94 11.65 2.76
N VAL A 59 -15.32 11.26 3.87
CA VAL A 59 -14.35 10.17 3.90
C VAL A 59 -14.97 8.90 3.32
N GLY A 60 -14.30 8.29 2.33
CA GLY A 60 -14.73 7.09 1.64
C GLY A 60 -15.55 7.33 0.37
N ASP A 61 -15.95 8.57 0.08
CA ASP A 61 -16.62 8.87 -1.18
C ASP A 61 -15.70 8.63 -2.38
N THR A 62 -16.27 8.04 -3.43
CA THR A 62 -15.53 7.80 -4.67
C THR A 62 -15.46 9.09 -5.48
N LEU A 63 -14.25 9.54 -5.74
CA LEU A 63 -13.95 10.80 -6.43
C LEU A 63 -13.78 10.60 -7.94
N ALA A 64 -12.98 9.60 -8.32
CA ALA A 64 -12.68 9.29 -9.71
C ALA A 64 -12.44 7.78 -9.89
N ILE A 65 -12.70 7.31 -11.10
CA ILE A 65 -12.42 5.92 -11.51
C ILE A 65 -11.46 5.96 -12.68
N LEU A 66 -10.37 5.17 -12.56
CA LEU A 66 -9.36 5.03 -13.58
C LEU A 66 -9.48 3.67 -14.27
N ASP A 67 -9.36 3.63 -15.58
CA ASP A 67 -9.14 2.39 -16.32
C ASP A 67 -7.65 2.14 -16.48
N ALA A 68 -7.18 1.04 -15.91
CA ALA A 68 -5.80 0.60 -15.91
C ALA A 68 -5.70 -0.85 -16.41
N PRO A 69 -5.82 -1.09 -17.74
CA PRO A 69 -5.83 -2.43 -18.31
C PRO A 69 -4.53 -3.19 -18.02
N ASP A 70 -3.40 -2.50 -17.96
CA ASP A 70 -2.10 -3.10 -17.64
C ASP A 70 -2.07 -3.70 -16.22
N VAL A 71 -2.69 -3.03 -15.25
CA VAL A 71 -2.79 -3.53 -13.88
C VAL A 71 -3.72 -4.75 -13.82
N LYS A 72 -4.83 -4.73 -14.58
CA LYS A 72 -5.73 -5.89 -14.72
C LYS A 72 -5.02 -7.09 -15.34
N ALA A 73 -4.22 -6.87 -16.38
CA ALA A 73 -3.41 -7.92 -17.01
C ALA A 73 -2.37 -8.51 -16.05
N LYS A 74 -1.69 -7.66 -15.27
CA LYS A 74 -0.76 -8.11 -14.21
C LYS A 74 -1.46 -8.92 -13.13
N LEU A 75 -2.69 -8.56 -12.75
CA LEU A 75 -3.48 -9.34 -11.79
C LEU A 75 -3.77 -10.73 -12.35
N ALA A 76 -4.23 -10.83 -13.57
CA ALA A 76 -4.50 -12.12 -14.23
C ALA A 76 -3.23 -12.99 -14.32
N GLN A 77 -2.07 -12.39 -14.61
CA GLN A 77 -0.78 -13.07 -14.61
C GLN A 77 -0.39 -13.59 -13.22
N ALA A 78 -0.55 -12.76 -12.18
CA ALA A 78 -0.26 -13.16 -10.80
C ALA A 78 -1.19 -14.29 -10.32
N GLN A 79 -2.48 -14.24 -10.65
CA GLN A 79 -3.46 -15.31 -10.35
C GLN A 79 -3.12 -16.62 -11.07
N SER A 80 -2.64 -16.54 -12.30
CA SER A 80 -2.18 -17.71 -13.05
C SER A 80 -0.94 -18.35 -12.38
N ALA A 81 -0.02 -17.53 -11.90
CA ALA A 81 1.15 -17.99 -11.17
C ALA A 81 0.78 -18.61 -9.81
N GLU A 82 -0.21 -18.06 -9.09
CA GLU A 82 -0.76 -18.64 -7.86
C GLU A 82 -1.40 -20.02 -8.14
N SER A 83 -2.18 -20.12 -9.21
CA SER A 83 -2.80 -21.38 -9.60
C SER A 83 -1.76 -22.46 -9.93
N ALA A 84 -0.69 -22.11 -10.64
CA ALA A 84 0.42 -23.00 -10.94
C ALA A 84 1.16 -23.46 -9.68
N ALA A 85 1.46 -22.53 -8.77
CA ALA A 85 2.09 -22.85 -7.49
C ALA A 85 1.21 -23.76 -6.63
N THR A 86 -0.08 -23.51 -6.60
CA THR A 86 -1.07 -24.34 -5.88
C THR A 86 -1.13 -25.75 -6.45
N ALA A 87 -1.09 -25.90 -7.78
CA ALA A 87 -1.05 -27.20 -8.42
C ALA A 87 0.25 -27.97 -8.05
N MET A 88 1.40 -27.30 -7.99
CA MET A 88 2.69 -27.90 -7.54
C MET A 88 2.62 -28.35 -6.08
N ASP A 89 2.02 -27.55 -5.19
CA ASP A 89 1.83 -27.91 -3.79
C ASP A 89 0.91 -29.14 -3.66
N GLN A 90 -0.18 -29.19 -4.41
CA GLN A 90 -1.06 -30.34 -4.45
C GLN A 90 -0.35 -31.60 -4.95
N MET A 91 0.51 -31.47 -5.98
CA MET A 91 1.31 -32.60 -6.47
C MET A 91 2.30 -33.12 -5.39
N ALA A 92 2.97 -32.20 -4.68
CA ALA A 92 3.86 -32.57 -3.59
C ALA A 92 3.11 -33.25 -2.42
N ASN A 93 1.91 -32.78 -2.12
CA ASN A 93 1.09 -33.33 -1.03
C ASN A 93 0.43 -34.66 -1.40
N ASN A 94 -0.04 -34.81 -2.63
CA ASN A 94 -0.66 -36.05 -3.12
C ASN A 94 0.37 -37.20 -3.26
N GLY A 95 1.66 -36.89 -3.43
CA GLY A 95 2.71 -37.87 -3.55
C GLY A 95 2.70 -38.66 -4.87
N ALA A 96 3.20 -39.89 -4.83
CA ALA A 96 3.25 -40.76 -6.01
C ALA A 96 1.85 -41.21 -6.44
N ARG A 97 1.68 -41.43 -7.73
CA ARG A 97 0.42 -41.95 -8.28
C ARG A 97 0.13 -43.37 -7.76
N ARG A 98 -1.13 -43.71 -7.59
CA ARG A 98 -1.54 -45.04 -7.11
C ARG A 98 -0.96 -46.17 -7.95
N GLU A 99 -0.84 -45.99 -9.25
CA GLU A 99 -0.23 -46.97 -10.18
C GLU A 99 1.23 -47.19 -9.87
N GLN A 100 1.98 -46.15 -9.52
CA GLN A 100 3.41 -46.26 -9.14
C GLN A 100 3.56 -46.97 -7.80
N ILE A 101 2.69 -46.69 -6.83
CA ILE A 101 2.67 -47.38 -5.53
C ILE A 101 2.34 -48.87 -5.72
N ASN A 102 1.33 -49.20 -6.52
CA ASN A 102 0.91 -50.57 -6.83
C ASN A 102 2.00 -51.30 -7.59
N GLY A 103 2.67 -50.67 -8.55
CA GLY A 103 3.83 -51.28 -9.25
C GLY A 103 4.99 -51.60 -8.33
N ALA A 104 5.36 -50.65 -7.45
CA ALA A 104 6.41 -50.90 -6.46
C ALA A 104 6.04 -52.01 -5.45
N PHE A 105 4.75 -52.07 -5.05
CA PHE A 105 4.22 -53.14 -4.21
C PHE A 105 4.32 -54.50 -4.88
N ALA A 106 3.95 -54.65 -6.17
CA ALA A 106 4.05 -55.86 -6.92
C ALA A 106 5.49 -56.38 -7.01
N LEU A 107 6.46 -55.49 -7.26
CA LEU A 107 7.89 -55.80 -7.26
C LEU A 107 8.37 -56.32 -5.88
N LEU A 108 7.89 -55.71 -4.80
CA LEU A 108 8.19 -56.16 -3.44
C LEU A 108 7.60 -57.56 -3.19
N GLN A 109 6.39 -57.82 -3.64
CA GLN A 109 5.78 -59.18 -3.50
C GLN A 109 6.53 -60.24 -4.31
N GLN A 110 6.95 -59.90 -5.53
CA GLN A 110 7.77 -60.80 -6.37
C GLN A 110 9.11 -61.11 -5.68
N ALA A 111 9.80 -60.09 -5.15
CA ALA A 111 11.07 -60.31 -4.42
C ALA A 111 10.87 -61.17 -3.17
N LYS A 112 9.80 -60.96 -2.39
CA LYS A 112 9.47 -61.78 -1.22
C LYS A 112 9.21 -63.26 -1.59
N ALA A 113 8.47 -63.50 -2.66
CA ALA A 113 8.23 -64.88 -3.14
C ALA A 113 9.55 -65.56 -3.54
N GLY A 114 10.46 -64.85 -4.22
CA GLY A 114 11.77 -65.37 -4.56
C GLY A 114 12.62 -65.70 -3.31
N LEU A 115 12.60 -64.81 -2.32
CA LEU A 115 13.31 -65.04 -1.04
C LEU A 115 12.79 -66.28 -0.29
N GLU A 116 11.47 -66.44 -0.26
CA GLU A 116 10.84 -67.62 0.39
C GLU A 116 11.33 -68.94 -0.23
N ILE A 117 11.38 -69.02 -1.56
CA ILE A 117 11.90 -70.20 -2.27
C ILE A 117 13.36 -70.42 -1.95
N ALA A 118 14.21 -69.38 -1.98
CA ALA A 118 15.64 -69.47 -1.67
C ALA A 118 15.90 -69.90 -0.21
N GLN A 119 15.11 -69.37 0.72
CA GLN A 119 15.20 -69.74 2.13
C GLN A 119 14.84 -71.20 2.35
N LYS A 120 13.75 -71.68 1.72
CA LYS A 120 13.38 -73.09 1.79
C LYS A 120 14.44 -74.00 1.16
N SER A 121 15.05 -73.57 0.06
CA SER A 121 16.18 -74.26 -0.59
C SER A 121 17.40 -74.31 0.29
N TYR A 122 17.84 -73.19 0.84
CA TYR A 122 18.94 -73.09 1.76
C TYR A 122 18.75 -73.97 2.99
N ASN A 123 17.62 -73.94 3.64
CA ASN A 123 17.32 -74.75 4.81
C ASN A 123 17.34 -76.27 4.50
N ARG A 124 16.95 -76.66 3.29
CA ARG A 124 16.99 -78.02 2.83
C ARG A 124 18.45 -78.44 2.60
N VAL A 125 19.21 -77.64 1.89
CA VAL A 125 20.64 -77.92 1.61
C VAL A 125 21.47 -77.97 2.90
N GLN A 126 21.19 -77.04 3.83
CA GLN A 126 21.85 -77.05 5.16
C GLN A 126 21.64 -78.36 5.93
N ARG A 127 20.40 -78.85 5.99
CA ARG A 127 20.07 -80.13 6.64
C ARG A 127 20.85 -81.34 6.00
N LEU A 128 20.83 -81.38 4.65
CA LEU A 128 21.54 -82.43 3.92
C LEU A 128 23.11 -82.34 4.09
N TYR A 129 23.63 -81.15 4.31
CA TYR A 129 25.03 -80.92 4.65
C TYR A 129 25.30 -81.39 6.07
N ASP A 130 24.44 -81.09 7.02
CA ASP A 130 24.59 -81.57 8.41
C ASP A 130 24.48 -83.10 8.52
N GLU A 131 23.73 -83.72 7.62
CA GLU A 131 23.63 -85.22 7.48
C GLU A 131 24.79 -85.83 6.67
N GLY A 132 25.74 -84.99 6.18
CA GLY A 132 26.95 -85.47 5.42
C GLY A 132 26.67 -85.84 3.96
N VAL A 133 25.46 -85.55 3.43
CA VAL A 133 25.01 -85.86 2.06
C VAL A 133 25.45 -84.82 1.04
N MET A 134 25.53 -83.53 1.43
CA MET A 134 25.91 -82.44 0.55
C MET A 134 27.26 -81.84 0.87
N SER A 135 27.93 -81.28 -0.19
CA SER A 135 29.23 -80.61 -0.02
C SER A 135 29.09 -79.22 0.58
N ALA A 136 30.13 -78.73 1.28
CA ALA A 136 30.19 -77.36 1.78
C ALA A 136 30.01 -76.34 0.69
N GLN A 137 30.53 -76.58 -0.52
CA GLN A 137 30.39 -75.70 -1.66
C GLN A 137 28.87 -75.46 -2.02
N LYS A 138 28.05 -76.53 -2.05
CA LYS A 138 26.66 -76.49 -2.34
C LYS A 138 25.85 -75.71 -1.27
N ARG A 139 26.23 -75.88 0.01
CA ARG A 139 25.66 -75.13 1.10
C ARG A 139 25.96 -73.63 0.94
N ASP A 140 27.25 -73.30 0.63
CA ASP A 140 27.65 -71.87 0.49
C ASP A 140 27.04 -71.23 -0.73
N GLU A 141 26.86 -71.93 -1.86
CA GLU A 141 26.11 -71.47 -3.02
C GLU A 141 24.63 -71.13 -2.66
N ALA A 142 23.96 -72.08 -1.94
CA ALA A 142 22.60 -71.88 -1.51
C ALA A 142 22.46 -70.72 -0.51
N PHE A 143 23.43 -70.57 0.42
CA PHE A 143 23.46 -69.46 1.35
C PHE A 143 23.71 -68.11 0.64
N ALA A 144 24.63 -68.05 -0.30
CA ALA A 144 24.90 -66.85 -1.08
C ALA A 144 23.65 -66.39 -1.88
N ASN A 145 22.94 -67.34 -2.52
CA ASN A 145 21.69 -67.06 -3.22
C ASN A 145 20.59 -66.54 -2.27
N TYR A 146 20.44 -67.19 -1.09
CA TYR A 146 19.50 -66.69 -0.06
C TYR A 146 19.82 -65.24 0.35
N LYS A 147 21.11 -64.93 0.62
CA LYS A 147 21.55 -63.60 0.99
C LYS A 147 21.37 -62.55 -0.13
N ALA A 148 21.56 -62.94 -1.38
CA ALA A 148 21.33 -62.10 -2.53
C ALA A 148 19.85 -61.69 -2.65
N LEU A 149 18.91 -62.64 -2.48
CA LEU A 149 17.48 -62.39 -2.53
C LEU A 149 16.98 -61.65 -1.30
N GLU A 150 17.57 -61.83 -0.13
CA GLU A 150 17.33 -61.01 1.06
C GLU A 150 17.65 -59.51 0.79
N ALA A 151 18.79 -59.24 0.17
CA ALA A 151 19.20 -57.90 -0.22
C ALA A 151 18.23 -57.31 -1.28
N GLN A 152 17.76 -58.16 -2.23
CA GLN A 152 16.78 -57.73 -3.24
C GLN A 152 15.43 -57.36 -2.62
N VAL A 153 14.93 -58.09 -1.62
CA VAL A 153 13.71 -57.73 -0.87
C VAL A 153 13.90 -56.38 -0.16
N LYS A 154 15.07 -56.17 0.47
CA LYS A 154 15.38 -54.89 1.13
C LYS A 154 15.37 -53.72 0.14
N ALA A 155 15.94 -53.91 -1.06
CA ALA A 155 15.94 -52.90 -2.11
C ALA A 155 14.53 -52.61 -2.61
N ALA A 156 13.71 -53.64 -2.93
CA ALA A 156 12.33 -53.50 -3.36
C ALA A 156 11.46 -52.85 -2.28
N LYS A 157 11.68 -53.18 -1.00
CA LYS A 157 11.00 -52.56 0.13
C LYS A 157 11.33 -51.07 0.21
N SER A 158 12.59 -50.68 0.08
CA SER A 158 12.98 -49.27 0.08
C SER A 158 12.31 -48.50 -1.05
N GLN A 159 12.18 -49.09 -2.23
CA GLN A 159 11.51 -48.48 -3.38
C GLN A 159 9.99 -48.32 -3.15
N TYR A 160 9.33 -49.29 -2.56
CA TYR A 160 7.94 -49.19 -2.15
C TYR A 160 7.74 -48.12 -1.07
N ASP A 161 8.57 -48.14 -0.02
CA ASP A 161 8.49 -47.13 1.05
C ASP A 161 8.71 -45.68 0.52
N MET A 162 9.62 -45.47 -0.44
CA MET A 162 9.80 -44.21 -1.12
C MET A 162 8.54 -43.79 -1.90
N ALA A 163 7.90 -44.70 -2.61
CA ALA A 163 6.66 -44.41 -3.34
C ALA A 163 5.50 -44.06 -2.41
N VAL A 164 5.38 -44.79 -1.29
CA VAL A 164 4.31 -44.52 -0.30
C VAL A 164 4.52 -43.22 0.47
N ASN A 165 5.74 -42.95 0.90
CA ASN A 165 6.07 -41.73 1.65
C ASN A 165 5.98 -40.46 0.79
N GLY A 166 6.15 -40.57 -0.55
CA GLY A 166 6.05 -39.47 -1.48
C GLY A 166 7.12 -38.41 -1.27
N ALA A 167 6.76 -37.14 -1.50
CA ALA A 167 7.67 -36.01 -1.36
C ALA A 167 8.13 -35.80 0.09
N ARG A 168 9.36 -35.38 0.27
CA ARG A 168 9.94 -35.10 1.57
C ARG A 168 9.22 -33.91 2.23
N ARG A 169 9.31 -33.83 3.55
CA ARG A 169 8.74 -32.72 4.32
C ARG A 169 9.24 -31.36 3.83
N GLU A 170 10.54 -31.26 3.53
CA GLU A 170 11.17 -30.04 3.05
C GLU A 170 10.64 -29.63 1.67
N GLU A 171 10.40 -30.60 0.78
CA GLU A 171 9.81 -30.36 -0.54
C GLU A 171 8.36 -29.84 -0.44
N LYS A 172 7.56 -30.40 0.48
CA LYS A 172 6.20 -29.92 0.78
C LYS A 172 6.22 -28.50 1.35
N LEU A 173 7.14 -28.22 2.27
CA LEU A 173 7.30 -26.88 2.83
C LEU A 173 7.75 -25.87 1.77
N ALA A 174 8.65 -26.27 0.86
CA ALA A 174 9.08 -25.43 -0.24
C ALA A 174 7.94 -25.11 -1.21
N ALA A 175 7.10 -26.10 -1.54
CA ALA A 175 5.93 -25.92 -2.38
C ALA A 175 4.90 -24.99 -1.73
N ALA A 176 4.61 -25.17 -0.44
CA ALA A 176 3.72 -24.31 0.33
C ALA A 176 4.26 -22.86 0.42
N ALA A 177 5.58 -22.70 0.59
CA ALA A 177 6.20 -21.37 0.57
C ALA A 177 6.08 -20.69 -0.79
N GLN A 178 6.15 -21.45 -1.89
CA GLN A 178 5.93 -20.93 -3.24
C GLN A 178 4.50 -20.44 -3.44
N VAL A 179 3.49 -21.15 -2.91
CA VAL A 179 2.09 -20.70 -2.90
C VAL A 179 1.95 -19.38 -2.15
N ASN A 180 2.54 -19.28 -0.96
CA ASN A 180 2.48 -18.05 -0.16
C ASN A 180 3.14 -16.86 -0.88
N ARG A 181 4.25 -17.09 -1.58
CA ARG A 181 4.90 -16.07 -2.40
C ARG A 181 4.01 -15.60 -3.54
N ALA A 182 3.35 -16.54 -4.22
CA ALA A 182 2.44 -16.23 -5.32
C ALA A 182 1.19 -15.47 -4.81
N LYS A 183 0.63 -15.84 -3.65
CA LYS A 183 -0.44 -15.11 -2.98
C LYS A 183 -0.03 -13.68 -2.63
N GLY A 184 1.18 -13.49 -2.15
CA GLY A 184 1.73 -12.16 -1.89
C GLY A 184 1.77 -11.28 -3.14
N ALA A 185 2.17 -11.85 -4.29
CA ALA A 185 2.16 -11.15 -5.57
C ALA A 185 0.73 -10.78 -6.03
N VAL A 186 -0.25 -11.66 -5.84
CA VAL A 186 -1.67 -11.36 -6.11
C VAL A 186 -2.15 -10.22 -5.22
N GLN A 187 -1.82 -10.26 -3.93
CA GLN A 187 -2.22 -9.23 -2.97
C GLN A 187 -1.62 -7.87 -3.32
N GLU A 188 -0.36 -7.84 -3.74
CA GLU A 188 0.32 -6.62 -4.20
C GLU A 188 -0.42 -5.98 -5.38
N VAL A 189 -0.67 -6.77 -6.44
CA VAL A 189 -1.37 -6.25 -7.62
C VAL A 189 -2.82 -5.88 -7.32
N SER A 190 -3.49 -6.62 -6.44
CA SER A 190 -4.85 -6.29 -5.97
C SER A 190 -4.89 -4.93 -5.27
N SER A 191 -3.84 -4.57 -4.54
CA SER A 191 -3.74 -3.23 -3.94
C SER A 191 -3.70 -2.14 -5.02
N TYR A 192 -3.00 -2.37 -6.14
CA TYR A 192 -3.00 -1.43 -7.25
C TYR A 192 -4.36 -1.34 -7.96
N ILE A 193 -5.12 -2.43 -8.04
CA ILE A 193 -6.50 -2.40 -8.56
C ILE A 193 -7.40 -1.52 -7.67
N ASN A 194 -7.29 -1.65 -6.34
CA ASN A 194 -8.06 -0.80 -5.44
C ASN A 194 -7.72 0.69 -5.61
N GLU A 195 -6.46 1.01 -5.92
CA GLU A 195 -6.01 2.37 -6.20
C GLU A 195 -6.49 2.91 -7.57
N THR A 196 -7.17 2.14 -8.40
CA THR A 196 -7.85 2.67 -9.59
C THR A 196 -9.14 3.41 -9.24
N MET A 197 -9.69 3.17 -8.07
CA MET A 197 -10.83 3.88 -7.52
C MET A 197 -10.30 4.89 -6.49
N GLN A 198 -10.30 6.16 -6.87
CA GLN A 198 -9.82 7.23 -6.01
C GLN A 198 -10.92 7.59 -5.01
N ILE A 199 -10.60 7.52 -3.74
CA ILE A 199 -11.52 7.81 -2.64
C ILE A 199 -11.04 8.99 -1.80
N ALA A 200 -11.98 9.75 -1.25
CA ALA A 200 -11.69 10.82 -0.32
C ALA A 200 -11.13 10.29 1.00
N GLN A 201 -9.95 10.77 1.39
CA GLN A 201 -9.28 10.38 2.65
C GLN A 201 -9.71 11.27 3.82
N LYS A 202 -10.21 12.47 3.51
CA LYS A 202 -10.74 13.45 4.46
C LYS A 202 -11.98 14.09 3.86
N GLU A 203 -12.86 14.58 4.72
CA GLU A 203 -13.99 15.37 4.29
C GLU A 203 -13.57 16.80 3.94
N GLY A 204 -14.29 17.43 3.02
CA GLY A 204 -14.01 18.78 2.55
C GLY A 204 -14.71 19.11 1.25
N GLU A 205 -14.43 20.26 0.70
CA GLU A 205 -14.96 20.75 -0.57
C GLU A 205 -13.90 20.59 -1.68
N VAL A 206 -14.30 20.09 -2.83
CA VAL A 206 -13.42 19.95 -4.00
C VAL A 206 -13.10 21.36 -4.54
N SER A 207 -11.83 21.78 -4.39
CA SER A 207 -11.40 23.10 -4.88
C SER A 207 -10.99 23.09 -6.34
N ASP A 208 -10.27 22.06 -6.79
CA ASP A 208 -9.79 21.95 -8.16
C ASP A 208 -9.93 20.51 -8.67
N VAL A 209 -10.26 20.35 -9.95
CA VAL A 209 -10.23 19.09 -10.68
C VAL A 209 -9.32 19.23 -11.90
N PHE A 210 -8.19 18.54 -11.92
CA PHE A 210 -7.16 18.70 -12.93
C PHE A 210 -7.42 17.94 -14.23
N PRO A 211 -7.65 16.60 -14.21
CA PRO A 211 -7.81 15.83 -15.44
C PRO A 211 -9.25 15.89 -15.95
N LYS A 212 -9.38 15.61 -17.24
CA LYS A 212 -10.68 15.40 -17.89
C LYS A 212 -10.95 13.93 -18.14
N VAL A 213 -12.23 13.57 -18.23
CA VAL A 213 -12.63 12.21 -18.62
C VAL A 213 -12.01 11.87 -19.99
N GLY A 214 -11.40 10.69 -20.08
CA GLY A 214 -10.66 10.21 -21.26
C GLY A 214 -9.16 10.54 -21.25
N GLU A 215 -8.69 11.40 -20.35
CA GLU A 215 -7.28 11.77 -20.23
C GLU A 215 -6.45 10.62 -19.61
N LEU A 216 -5.23 10.45 -20.07
CA LEU A 216 -4.26 9.50 -19.51
C LEU A 216 -3.43 10.21 -18.44
N ILE A 217 -3.43 9.66 -17.24
CA ILE A 217 -2.64 10.20 -16.12
C ILE A 217 -1.58 9.19 -15.67
N GLY A 218 -0.44 9.71 -15.23
CA GLY A 218 0.68 8.91 -14.72
C GLY A 218 0.64 8.73 -13.21
N THR A 219 1.58 7.94 -12.70
CA THR A 219 1.80 7.81 -11.26
C THR A 219 2.23 9.15 -10.66
N GLY A 220 1.60 9.55 -9.55
CA GLY A 220 1.85 10.83 -8.89
C GLY A 220 1.13 12.02 -9.50
N SER A 221 0.43 11.85 -10.63
CA SER A 221 -0.34 12.92 -11.24
C SER A 221 -1.46 13.38 -10.31
N PRO A 222 -1.64 14.70 -10.10
CA PRO A 222 -2.73 15.23 -9.31
C PRO A 222 -4.07 14.98 -10.03
N ILE A 223 -5.07 14.59 -9.27
CA ILE A 223 -6.45 14.39 -9.76
C ILE A 223 -7.30 15.54 -9.31
N MET A 224 -7.28 15.89 -8.03
CA MET A 224 -8.02 17.02 -7.47
C MET A 224 -7.40 17.50 -6.16
N ASN A 225 -7.73 18.74 -5.80
CA ASN A 225 -7.50 19.28 -4.47
C ASN A 225 -8.82 19.29 -3.69
N ILE A 226 -8.73 19.04 -2.38
CA ILE A 226 -9.86 19.11 -1.47
C ILE A 226 -9.51 20.05 -0.32
N SER A 227 -10.30 21.09 -0.15
CA SER A 227 -10.19 22.08 0.90
C SER A 227 -10.88 21.61 2.18
N ILE A 228 -10.16 21.60 3.29
CA ILE A 228 -10.67 21.18 4.60
C ILE A 228 -11.25 22.41 5.29
N LEU A 229 -12.56 22.63 5.15
CA LEU A 229 -13.23 23.85 5.62
C LEU A 229 -13.14 24.05 7.14
N ASP A 230 -12.91 23.01 7.91
CA ASP A 230 -12.73 23.11 9.36
C ASP A 230 -11.33 23.61 9.77
N ASP A 231 -10.38 23.65 8.83
CA ASP A 231 -9.00 24.10 9.06
C ASP A 231 -8.68 25.34 8.20
N MET A 232 -9.32 26.44 8.58
CA MET A 232 -9.17 27.75 7.91
C MET A 232 -8.41 28.72 8.79
N TRP A 233 -7.58 29.56 8.18
CA TRP A 233 -6.91 30.64 8.88
C TRP A 233 -6.89 31.93 8.06
N GLY A 234 -6.69 33.05 8.75
CA GLY A 234 -6.48 34.36 8.12
C GLY A 234 -5.00 34.72 8.12
N THR A 235 -4.47 35.07 6.97
CA THR A 235 -3.11 35.57 6.79
C THR A 235 -3.15 37.07 6.60
N PHE A 236 -2.43 37.81 7.45
CA PHE A 236 -2.32 39.26 7.43
C PHE A 236 -0.86 39.65 7.24
N ASN A 237 -0.56 40.52 6.29
CA ASN A 237 0.73 41.13 6.15
C ASN A 237 0.77 42.42 6.97
N VAL A 238 1.55 42.41 8.05
CA VAL A 238 1.59 43.46 9.04
C VAL A 238 3.00 44.04 9.08
N ARG A 239 3.13 45.40 9.12
CA ARG A 239 4.39 46.05 9.27
C ARG A 239 4.90 45.93 10.71
N GLU A 240 6.21 46.05 10.90
CA GLU A 240 6.83 45.91 12.22
C GLU A 240 6.33 46.95 13.23
N ASP A 241 6.09 48.17 12.79
CA ASP A 241 5.56 49.26 13.64
C ASP A 241 4.12 49.00 14.11
N GLN A 242 3.37 48.21 13.37
CA GLN A 242 1.97 47.80 13.69
C GLN A 242 1.90 46.54 14.58
N LEU A 243 2.98 45.82 14.74
CA LEU A 243 3.09 44.62 15.58
C LEU A 243 3.24 44.92 17.08
N ASN A 244 3.33 46.21 17.46
CA ASN A 244 3.60 46.58 18.85
C ASN A 244 2.52 46.03 19.80
N GLY A 245 2.96 45.18 20.75
CA GLY A 245 2.07 44.48 21.71
C GLY A 245 1.36 43.23 21.19
N MET A 246 1.55 42.84 19.93
CA MET A 246 0.97 41.64 19.37
C MET A 246 1.91 40.43 19.59
N GLN A 247 1.38 39.35 20.16
CA GLN A 247 2.11 38.12 20.43
C GLN A 247 1.27 36.92 19.99
N VAL A 248 1.91 35.77 19.84
CA VAL A 248 1.21 34.49 19.67
C VAL A 248 0.27 34.26 20.85
N GLY A 249 -1.00 34.04 20.57
CA GLY A 249 -2.08 33.96 21.56
C GLY A 249 -2.92 35.22 21.70
N SER A 250 -2.52 36.37 21.14
CA SER A 250 -3.33 37.59 21.09
C SER A 250 -4.61 37.38 20.31
N THR A 251 -5.69 38.09 20.71
CA THR A 251 -6.96 38.08 19.98
C THR A 251 -7.08 39.35 19.16
N ILE A 252 -7.35 39.20 17.88
CA ILE A 252 -7.62 40.29 16.95
C ILE A 252 -9.08 40.21 16.48
N THR A 253 -9.63 41.35 16.06
CA THR A 253 -10.95 41.41 15.43
C THR A 253 -10.78 41.73 13.96
N ALA A 254 -11.26 40.85 13.10
CA ALA A 254 -11.24 41.03 11.66
C ALA A 254 -12.64 41.21 11.15
N PHE A 255 -12.85 42.21 10.29
CA PHE A 255 -14.09 42.44 9.58
C PHE A 255 -14.09 41.61 8.29
N VAL A 256 -15.12 40.79 8.10
CA VAL A 256 -15.28 39.96 6.89
C VAL A 256 -16.38 40.60 6.02
N PRO A 257 -16.03 41.27 4.91
CA PRO A 257 -16.99 42.00 4.07
C PRO A 257 -18.10 41.11 3.51
N ALA A 258 -17.76 39.84 3.14
CA ALA A 258 -18.70 38.89 2.57
C ALA A 258 -19.90 38.61 3.51
N PHE A 259 -19.67 38.61 4.82
CA PHE A 259 -20.72 38.37 5.82
C PHE A 259 -21.18 39.61 6.53
N ASN A 260 -20.54 40.76 6.25
CA ASN A 260 -20.74 42.03 6.95
C ASN A 260 -20.68 41.87 8.48
N LYS A 261 -19.71 41.12 8.98
CA LYS A 261 -19.53 40.75 10.39
C LYS A 261 -18.08 40.86 10.83
N GLU A 262 -17.93 41.17 12.12
CA GLU A 262 -16.67 41.10 12.80
C GLU A 262 -16.48 39.71 13.39
N ILE A 263 -15.31 39.11 13.17
CA ILE A 263 -14.95 37.80 13.68
C ILE A 263 -13.70 37.96 14.58
N LYS A 264 -13.74 37.36 15.77
CA LYS A 264 -12.61 37.32 16.66
C LYS A 264 -11.70 36.18 16.24
N MET A 265 -10.44 36.49 15.96
CA MET A 265 -9.41 35.53 15.56
C MET A 265 -8.31 35.52 16.58
N LYS A 266 -7.70 34.36 16.80
CA LYS A 266 -6.56 34.20 17.69
C LYS A 266 -5.29 34.07 16.85
N VAL A 267 -4.28 34.88 17.14
CA VAL A 267 -2.97 34.77 16.50
C VAL A 267 -2.29 33.48 16.97
N TYR A 268 -2.06 32.55 16.07
CA TYR A 268 -1.40 31.29 16.37
C TYR A 268 0.06 31.25 15.89
N TYR A 269 0.40 32.07 14.90
CA TYR A 269 1.73 32.10 14.34
C TYR A 269 2.07 33.51 13.82
N ILE A 270 3.29 33.95 14.06
CA ILE A 270 3.85 35.18 13.49
C ILE A 270 5.11 34.74 12.74
N LYS A 271 5.15 35.01 11.43
CA LYS A 271 6.28 34.69 10.56
C LYS A 271 7.05 35.96 10.26
N ASP A 272 8.32 35.98 10.60
CA ASP A 272 9.26 37.00 10.13
C ASP A 272 9.53 36.77 8.63
N GLN A 273 9.20 37.78 7.81
CA GLN A 273 9.45 37.77 6.37
C GLN A 273 10.67 38.58 6.07
N GLY A 274 11.86 38.26 6.40
CA GLY A 274 13.09 38.97 6.18
C GLY A 274 13.12 40.00 5.00
N SER A 275 14.23 40.62 4.71
CA SER A 275 14.40 41.74 3.79
C SER A 275 13.97 41.58 2.31
N TYR A 276 13.56 40.38 1.93
CA TYR A 276 12.95 40.09 0.62
C TYR A 276 11.43 39.95 0.70
N ALA A 277 10.80 40.58 1.70
CA ALA A 277 9.33 40.60 1.80
C ALA A 277 8.75 41.15 0.51
N THR A 278 7.98 40.31 -0.10
CA THR A 278 7.36 40.52 -1.38
C THR A 278 6.48 41.78 -1.37
N TRP A 279 6.46 42.45 -2.48
CA TRP A 279 5.58 43.56 -2.85
C TRP A 279 4.11 43.15 -2.80
N LYS A 280 3.54 42.94 -1.61
CA LYS A 280 2.12 42.69 -1.43
C LYS A 280 1.47 44.00 -1.00
N ALA A 281 0.33 44.33 -1.61
CA ALA A 281 -0.43 45.52 -1.24
C ALA A 281 -0.80 45.47 0.24
N THR A 282 -0.35 46.44 1.01
CA THR A 282 -0.64 46.58 2.45
C THR A 282 -1.78 47.58 2.70
N LYS A 283 -2.23 48.30 1.67
CA LYS A 283 -3.30 49.29 1.74
C LYS A 283 -4.37 49.06 0.70
N ALA A 284 -5.63 49.46 1.02
CA ALA A 284 -6.77 49.33 0.15
C ALA A 284 -6.64 50.02 -1.23
N ASN A 285 -5.72 50.98 -1.36
CA ASN A 285 -5.47 51.73 -2.59
C ASN A 285 -4.34 51.16 -3.47
N GLY A 286 -3.85 49.95 -3.21
CA GLY A 286 -2.80 49.32 -4.02
C GLY A 286 -1.42 49.97 -3.92
N GLN A 287 -1.17 50.79 -2.91
CA GLN A 287 0.17 51.28 -2.62
C GLN A 287 1.02 50.17 -2.03
N TYR A 288 2.21 49.99 -2.62
CA TYR A 288 3.23 49.04 -2.15
C TYR A 288 4.25 49.80 -1.26
N ASP A 289 4.68 49.18 -0.20
CA ASP A 289 5.81 49.65 0.61
C ASP A 289 7.11 48.98 0.17
#